data_98416d649e51d088086febcafce3b100
#
_entry.id   98416d649e51d088086febcafce3b100
#
_cell.length_a   1.000
_cell.length_b   1.000
_cell.length_c   1.000
_cell.angle_alpha   90.00
_cell.angle_beta   90.00
_cell.angle_gamma   90.00
#
_symmetry.space_group_name_H-M   'P 1'
#
loop_
_entity.id
_entity.type
_entity.pdbx_description
1 polymer ?
#
loop_
_entity_poly.entity_id
_entity_poly.type
_entity_poly.pdbx_seq_one_letter_code
_entity_poly.pdbx_strand_id
1 'polypeptide(L)'
;MIKLLWVVFIVASLFACSSHIRIHELSKKSKVDASISSSLKIDELIQPYKDSLDKEMNQVIGFSKDNFEIQRPSSSLMNWCADAIFANQTRNIKLAQPIFCLLNTGGLRSTIGKGTVSLGDIYKLMPFDNTIVWVELPISSIAEIEKYLGQSGGEPIANAKLENGKLLINGNNEKMTHFWVLTSDYLMNGGDKMSFFEQRTNAIMNGKLLRNAFIEEVKSQDTLIFNEELRIK
;
A
#
# COMPACT_ATOMS: atom_id res chain seq x y z
N MET A 1 24.09 61.49 -34.28
CA MET A 1 23.80 61.51 -32.82
C MET A 1 22.77 60.48 -32.40
N ILE A 2 21.59 60.39 -33.04
CA ILE A 2 20.49 59.44 -32.65
C ILE A 2 20.94 57.98 -32.67
N LYS A 3 21.69 57.53 -33.68
CA LYS A 3 22.20 56.12 -33.77
C LYS A 3 23.14 55.75 -32.65
N LEU A 4 23.92 56.68 -32.14
CA LEU A 4 24.88 56.44 -31.03
C LEU A 4 24.11 56.28 -29.69
N LEU A 5 23.04 57.05 -29.50
CA LEU A 5 22.14 56.94 -28.33
C LEU A 5 21.45 55.61 -28.25
N TRP A 6 21.02 55.03 -29.36
CA TRP A 6 20.41 53.68 -29.42
C TRP A 6 21.43 52.59 -29.06
N VAL A 7 22.65 52.70 -29.50
CA VAL A 7 23.69 51.71 -29.14
C VAL A 7 24.02 51.76 -27.65
N VAL A 8 24.09 52.95 -27.07
CA VAL A 8 24.33 53.10 -25.62
C VAL A 8 23.16 52.54 -24.82
N PHE A 9 21.91 52.70 -25.26
CA PHE A 9 20.75 52.17 -24.59
C PHE A 9 20.69 50.62 -24.66
N ILE A 10 21.04 50.02 -25.79
CA ILE A 10 21.14 48.57 -25.95
C ILE A 10 22.26 48.00 -25.07
N VAL A 11 23.41 48.62 -25.01
CA VAL A 11 24.51 48.17 -24.15
C VAL A 11 24.17 48.30 -22.66
N ALA A 12 23.47 49.37 -22.27
CA ALA A 12 23.03 49.57 -20.88
C ALA A 12 21.96 48.49 -20.46
N SER A 13 21.10 48.06 -21.37
CA SER A 13 20.10 47.00 -21.08
C SER A 13 20.72 45.62 -20.94
N LEU A 14 21.91 45.36 -21.48
CA LEU A 14 22.64 44.11 -21.31
C LEU A 14 23.31 43.97 -19.93
N PHE A 15 23.45 45.07 -19.19
CA PHE A 15 23.95 45.08 -17.81
C PHE A 15 22.83 45.13 -16.76
N ALA A 16 21.57 44.98 -17.14
CA ALA A 16 20.46 44.82 -16.20
C ALA A 16 20.60 43.51 -15.44
N CYS A 17 21.20 43.67 -14.27
CA CYS A 17 21.61 42.65 -13.32
C CYS A 17 20.58 41.55 -13.09
N SER A 18 21.01 40.34 -13.25
CA SER A 18 20.47 39.22 -12.48
C SER A 18 20.93 39.35 -11.03
N SER A 19 20.12 39.90 -10.15
CA SER A 19 20.34 39.76 -8.71
C SER A 19 20.14 38.31 -8.33
N HIS A 20 21.19 37.53 -8.28
CA HIS A 20 21.17 36.21 -7.64
C HIS A 20 20.96 36.43 -6.14
N ILE A 21 19.72 36.27 -5.70
CA ILE A 21 19.42 36.09 -4.28
C ILE A 21 20.07 34.75 -3.88
N ARG A 22 21.30 34.82 -3.35
CA ARG A 22 21.87 33.67 -2.63
C ARG A 22 21.14 33.56 -1.30
N ILE A 23 20.14 32.71 -1.25
CA ILE A 23 19.59 32.22 0.00
C ILE A 23 20.71 31.38 0.63
N HIS A 24 21.50 31.98 1.51
CA HIS A 24 22.35 31.22 2.43
C HIS A 24 21.41 30.58 3.47
N GLU A 25 20.80 29.44 3.11
CA GLU A 25 20.21 28.57 4.10
C GLU A 25 21.32 28.02 4.99
N LEU A 26 21.57 28.73 6.08
CA LEU A 26 22.29 28.19 7.22
C LEU A 26 21.36 27.21 7.95
N SER A 27 20.94 26.15 7.26
CA SER A 27 20.28 25.02 7.94
C SER A 27 21.35 24.28 8.74
N LYS A 28 21.64 24.77 9.94
CA LYS A 28 22.33 23.95 10.94
C LYS A 28 21.41 22.76 11.23
N LYS A 29 21.74 21.61 10.66
CA LYS A 29 21.11 20.35 11.06
C LYS A 29 21.44 20.13 12.54
N SER A 30 20.51 20.40 13.43
CA SER A 30 20.63 20.04 14.83
C SER A 30 20.31 18.56 14.97
N LYS A 31 21.19 17.80 15.58
CA LYS A 31 20.93 16.40 15.91
C LYS A 31 19.87 16.37 17.00
N VAL A 32 18.76 15.68 16.74
CA VAL A 32 17.72 15.43 17.73
C VAL A 32 18.02 14.09 18.37
N ASP A 33 18.46 14.11 19.63
CA ASP A 33 18.76 12.89 20.39
C ASP A 33 18.29 13.04 21.85
N ALA A 34 18.57 12.04 22.67
CA ALA A 34 18.14 11.98 24.07
C ALA A 34 18.72 13.12 24.97
N SER A 35 19.66 13.94 24.48
CA SER A 35 20.16 15.09 25.21
C SER A 35 19.21 16.30 25.17
N ILE A 36 18.23 16.28 24.26
CA ILE A 36 17.21 17.33 24.14
C ILE A 36 16.04 16.93 25.04
N SER A 37 15.85 17.67 26.13
CA SER A 37 14.68 17.46 27.00
C SER A 37 13.38 17.87 26.28
N SER A 38 12.31 17.08 26.47
CA SER A 38 10.97 17.48 26.02
C SER A 38 10.49 18.74 26.75
N SER A 39 9.60 19.47 26.11
CA SER A 39 8.98 20.64 26.73
C SER A 39 7.82 20.18 27.60
N LEU A 40 7.91 20.33 28.92
CA LEU A 40 6.83 19.95 29.87
C LEU A 40 5.47 20.52 29.43
N LYS A 41 5.44 21.77 28.98
CA LYS A 41 4.20 22.41 28.50
C LYS A 41 3.59 21.71 27.31
N ILE A 42 4.41 21.20 26.38
CA ILE A 42 3.93 20.44 25.22
C ILE A 42 3.48 19.06 25.68
N ASP A 43 4.24 18.40 26.56
CA ASP A 43 3.90 17.08 27.09
C ASP A 43 2.54 17.12 27.80
N GLU A 44 2.31 18.12 28.66
CA GLU A 44 1.01 18.33 29.35
C GLU A 44 -0.14 18.55 28.34
N LEU A 45 0.11 19.27 27.26
CA LEU A 45 -0.90 19.54 26.22
C LEU A 45 -1.29 18.27 25.44
N ILE A 46 -0.32 17.41 25.12
CA ILE A 46 -0.56 16.22 24.30
C ILE A 46 -0.96 14.98 25.12
N GLN A 47 -0.64 14.96 26.43
CA GLN A 47 -0.85 13.77 27.28
C GLN A 47 -2.30 13.23 27.26
N PRO A 48 -3.37 14.05 27.39
CA PRO A 48 -4.74 13.54 27.37
C PRO A 48 -5.11 12.84 26.05
N TYR A 49 -4.59 13.35 24.92
CA TYR A 49 -4.81 12.75 23.60
C TYR A 49 -4.05 11.44 23.45
N LYS A 50 -2.80 11.42 23.94
CA LYS A 50 -1.96 10.23 23.95
C LYS A 50 -2.58 9.11 24.78
N ASP A 51 -3.03 9.40 26.00
CA ASP A 51 -3.66 8.41 26.87
C ASP A 51 -4.92 7.80 26.24
N SER A 52 -5.75 8.64 25.61
CA SER A 52 -6.94 8.18 24.89
C SER A 52 -6.59 7.27 23.73
N LEU A 53 -5.62 7.69 22.90
CA LEU A 53 -5.16 6.94 21.74
C LEU A 53 -4.51 5.61 22.15
N ASP A 54 -3.65 5.63 23.18
CA ASP A 54 -2.97 4.43 23.69
C ASP A 54 -3.98 3.41 24.21
N LYS A 55 -5.04 3.85 24.89
CA LYS A 55 -6.12 2.99 25.36
C LYS A 55 -6.84 2.29 24.21
N GLU A 56 -7.13 3.01 23.12
CA GLU A 56 -7.78 2.47 21.94
C GLU A 56 -6.84 1.53 21.17
N MET A 57 -5.62 1.97 20.89
CA MET A 57 -4.65 1.22 20.08
C MET A 57 -4.18 -0.07 20.77
N ASN A 58 -4.14 -0.11 22.11
CA ASN A 58 -3.77 -1.30 22.87
C ASN A 58 -4.92 -2.30 23.05
N GLN A 59 -6.11 -2.03 22.49
CA GLN A 59 -7.21 -2.99 22.51
C GLN A 59 -6.80 -4.28 21.79
N VAL A 60 -6.81 -5.40 22.52
CA VAL A 60 -6.58 -6.73 21.92
C VAL A 60 -7.79 -7.11 21.08
N ILE A 61 -7.54 -7.47 19.82
CA ILE A 61 -8.56 -7.82 18.83
C ILE A 61 -8.43 -9.26 18.29
N GLY A 62 -7.35 -9.96 18.63
CA GLY A 62 -7.11 -11.34 18.25
C GLY A 62 -5.80 -11.88 18.82
N PHE A 63 -5.39 -13.05 18.33
CA PHE A 63 -4.19 -13.74 18.77
C PHE A 63 -3.43 -14.33 17.58
N SER A 64 -2.09 -14.39 17.68
CA SER A 64 -1.23 -15.08 16.74
C SER A 64 -0.40 -16.15 17.43
N LYS A 65 -0.41 -17.37 16.91
CA LYS A 65 0.45 -18.47 17.40
C LYS A 65 1.87 -18.40 16.86
N ASP A 66 2.07 -17.67 15.77
CA ASP A 66 3.31 -17.63 15.00
C ASP A 66 3.69 -16.18 14.65
N ASN A 67 4.93 -15.98 14.20
CA ASN A 67 5.37 -14.72 13.65
C ASN A 67 4.99 -14.65 12.17
N PHE A 68 4.31 -13.58 11.78
CA PHE A 68 4.00 -13.29 10.38
C PHE A 68 5.03 -12.33 9.82
N GLU A 69 5.82 -12.81 8.88
CA GLU A 69 6.94 -12.09 8.29
C GLU A 69 6.62 -11.61 6.87
N ILE A 70 7.30 -10.54 6.45
CA ILE A 70 7.27 -10.04 5.06
C ILE A 70 8.53 -10.54 4.37
N GLN A 71 8.38 -11.46 3.42
CA GLN A 71 9.50 -11.99 2.64
C GLN A 71 9.04 -12.35 1.23
N ARG A 72 9.71 -11.82 0.22
CA ARG A 72 9.47 -12.18 -1.18
C ARG A 72 10.09 -13.54 -1.51
N PRO A 73 9.52 -14.30 -2.43
CA PRO A 73 8.38 -13.96 -3.28
C PRO A 73 7.01 -14.15 -2.64
N SER A 74 6.90 -14.92 -1.55
CA SER A 74 5.68 -15.17 -0.77
C SER A 74 6.06 -15.39 0.68
N SER A 75 5.20 -15.00 1.60
CA SER A 75 5.41 -15.19 3.04
C SER A 75 4.08 -15.27 3.78
N SER A 76 4.15 -15.70 5.04
CA SER A 76 2.96 -15.84 5.89
C SER A 76 2.14 -14.55 5.99
N LEU A 77 2.78 -13.37 6.15
CA LEU A 77 2.05 -12.11 6.24
C LEU A 77 1.48 -11.67 4.89
N MET A 78 2.24 -11.84 3.80
CA MET A 78 1.75 -11.53 2.44
C MET A 78 0.53 -12.39 2.11
N ASN A 79 0.59 -13.68 2.41
CA ASN A 79 -0.52 -14.61 2.20
C ASN A 79 -1.71 -14.22 3.05
N TRP A 80 -1.51 -14.00 4.37
CA TRP A 80 -2.59 -13.63 5.27
C TRP A 80 -3.29 -12.33 4.84
N CYS A 81 -2.54 -11.30 4.46
CA CYS A 81 -3.13 -10.03 4.03
C CYS A 81 -4.00 -10.20 2.77
N ALA A 82 -3.50 -10.94 1.78
CA ALA A 82 -4.28 -11.18 0.57
C ALA A 82 -5.51 -12.07 0.83
N ASP A 83 -5.36 -13.12 1.65
CA ASP A 83 -6.46 -14.01 2.06
C ASP A 83 -7.51 -13.26 2.88
N ALA A 84 -7.09 -12.38 3.78
CA ALA A 84 -7.98 -11.57 4.59
C ALA A 84 -8.88 -10.66 3.73
N ILE A 85 -8.31 -9.95 2.77
CA ILE A 85 -9.09 -9.11 1.84
C ILE A 85 -10.00 -9.99 0.98
N PHE A 86 -9.48 -11.09 0.44
CA PHE A 86 -10.27 -12.00 -0.37
C PHE A 86 -11.47 -12.56 0.41
N ALA A 87 -11.24 -13.11 1.60
CA ALA A 87 -12.29 -13.67 2.45
C ALA A 87 -13.31 -12.61 2.88
N ASN A 88 -12.84 -11.42 3.31
CA ASN A 88 -13.72 -10.33 3.74
C ASN A 88 -14.67 -9.89 2.64
N GLN A 89 -14.21 -9.85 1.41
CA GLN A 89 -14.99 -9.36 0.28
C GLN A 89 -15.85 -10.42 -0.39
N THR A 90 -15.53 -11.71 -0.25
CA THR A 90 -16.20 -12.78 -1.01
C THR A 90 -17.03 -13.74 -0.16
N ARG A 91 -16.91 -13.72 1.18
CA ARG A 91 -17.54 -14.67 2.11
C ARG A 91 -19.04 -14.93 1.85
N ASN A 92 -19.78 -13.91 1.46
CA ASN A 92 -21.23 -13.98 1.27
C ASN A 92 -21.65 -13.78 -0.19
N ILE A 93 -20.72 -13.93 -1.13
CA ILE A 93 -20.98 -13.69 -2.56
C ILE A 93 -20.74 -14.97 -3.34
N LYS A 94 -21.73 -15.33 -4.16
CA LYS A 94 -21.53 -16.37 -5.17
C LYS A 94 -20.76 -15.80 -6.35
N LEU A 95 -19.52 -16.23 -6.51
CA LEU A 95 -18.66 -15.77 -7.58
C LEU A 95 -19.15 -16.32 -8.92
N ALA A 96 -19.50 -15.42 -9.82
CA ALA A 96 -19.94 -15.76 -11.18
C ALA A 96 -18.78 -15.78 -12.19
N GLN A 97 -17.69 -15.11 -11.88
CA GLN A 97 -16.48 -14.99 -12.68
C GLN A 97 -15.25 -15.29 -11.82
N PRO A 98 -14.13 -15.70 -12.43
CA PRO A 98 -12.86 -15.84 -11.72
C PRO A 98 -12.44 -14.52 -11.08
N ILE A 99 -11.96 -14.60 -9.85
CA ILE A 99 -11.51 -13.46 -9.07
C ILE A 99 -10.27 -13.85 -8.25
N PHE A 100 -9.33 -12.95 -8.13
CA PHE A 100 -8.22 -13.10 -7.20
C PHE A 100 -7.91 -11.77 -6.48
N CYS A 101 -7.16 -11.83 -5.40
CA CYS A 101 -6.67 -10.64 -4.71
C CYS A 101 -5.22 -10.38 -5.11
N LEU A 102 -4.89 -9.11 -5.36
CA LEU A 102 -3.53 -8.62 -5.59
C LEU A 102 -3.33 -7.34 -4.79
N LEU A 103 -2.40 -7.39 -3.85
CA LEU A 103 -1.94 -6.24 -3.08
C LEU A 103 -0.47 -5.95 -3.40
N ASN A 104 0.10 -4.95 -2.76
CA ASN A 104 1.53 -4.64 -2.86
C ASN A 104 2.25 -4.85 -1.52
N THR A 105 3.43 -5.43 -1.58
CA THR A 105 4.30 -5.61 -0.41
C THR A 105 4.66 -4.28 0.24
N GLY A 106 4.84 -3.22 -0.58
CA GLY A 106 5.13 -1.86 -0.12
C GLY A 106 4.04 -1.24 0.75
N GLY A 107 2.79 -1.72 0.65
CA GLY A 107 1.66 -1.33 1.49
C GLY A 107 1.72 -1.91 2.91
N LEU A 108 2.47 -3.00 3.12
CA LEU A 108 2.64 -3.66 4.41
C LEU A 108 3.83 -3.05 5.15
N ARG A 109 3.59 -2.36 6.26
CA ARG A 109 4.60 -1.52 6.92
C ARG A 109 5.15 -2.09 8.23
N SER A 110 4.57 -3.19 8.72
CA SER A 110 4.97 -3.87 9.96
C SER A 110 4.69 -5.36 9.84
N THR A 111 5.35 -6.16 10.65
CA THR A 111 5.07 -7.59 10.86
C THR A 111 4.05 -7.77 11.99
N ILE A 112 3.48 -8.97 12.11
CA ILE A 112 2.65 -9.36 13.26
C ILE A 112 3.43 -10.40 14.07
N GLY A 113 3.73 -10.08 15.32
CA GLY A 113 4.44 -10.99 16.23
C GLY A 113 3.52 -12.06 16.80
N LYS A 114 4.12 -13.15 17.32
CA LYS A 114 3.44 -14.13 18.14
C LYS A 114 2.91 -13.51 19.43
N GLY A 115 1.69 -13.84 19.80
CA GLY A 115 1.01 -13.34 21.00
C GLY A 115 -0.30 -12.61 20.69
N THR A 116 -0.69 -11.69 21.55
CA THR A 116 -1.88 -10.87 21.35
C THR A 116 -1.69 -9.92 20.18
N VAL A 117 -2.73 -9.76 19.37
CA VAL A 117 -2.79 -8.80 18.27
C VAL A 117 -3.69 -7.65 18.68
N SER A 118 -3.12 -6.46 18.73
CA SER A 118 -3.84 -5.24 19.09
C SER A 118 -4.37 -4.48 17.88
N LEU A 119 -5.28 -3.56 18.11
CA LEU A 119 -5.76 -2.63 17.10
C LEU A 119 -4.58 -1.84 16.50
N GLY A 120 -3.66 -1.37 17.36
CA GLY A 120 -2.47 -0.64 16.95
C GLY A 120 -1.52 -1.42 16.06
N ASP A 121 -1.46 -2.76 16.18
CA ASP A 121 -0.62 -3.58 15.31
C ASP A 121 -1.15 -3.55 13.87
N ILE A 122 -2.48 -3.56 13.68
CA ILE A 122 -3.08 -3.45 12.34
C ILE A 122 -2.94 -2.02 11.79
N TYR A 123 -3.00 -0.98 12.62
CA TYR A 123 -2.70 0.38 12.20
C TYR A 123 -1.24 0.55 11.77
N LYS A 124 -0.29 -0.11 12.44
CA LYS A 124 1.12 -0.14 12.04
C LYS A 124 1.33 -0.94 10.75
N LEU A 125 0.61 -2.06 10.60
CA LEU A 125 0.68 -2.90 9.40
C LEU A 125 0.18 -2.15 8.16
N MET A 126 -0.98 -1.49 8.26
CA MET A 126 -1.63 -0.78 7.15
C MET A 126 -1.98 0.67 7.58
N PRO A 127 -0.99 1.60 7.58
CA PRO A 127 -1.21 2.97 8.04
C PRO A 127 -1.91 3.87 7.01
N PHE A 128 -2.21 3.35 5.83
CA PHE A 128 -2.83 4.09 4.72
C PHE A 128 -4.34 3.99 4.74
N ASP A 129 -5.02 5.04 4.26
CA ASP A 129 -6.46 5.07 4.10
C ASP A 129 -6.91 4.61 2.70
N ASN A 130 -6.21 3.61 2.16
CA ASN A 130 -6.55 2.99 0.89
C ASN A 130 -7.84 2.21 0.99
N THR A 131 -8.73 2.39 0.00
CA THR A 131 -10.00 1.67 -0.08
C THR A 131 -9.88 0.41 -0.94
N ILE A 132 -10.70 -0.59 -0.61
CA ILE A 132 -10.80 -1.82 -1.40
C ILE A 132 -11.59 -1.52 -2.67
N VAL A 133 -11.09 -1.98 -3.79
CA VAL A 133 -11.75 -1.90 -5.10
C VAL A 133 -11.78 -3.26 -5.77
N TRP A 134 -12.86 -3.52 -6.49
CA TRP A 134 -13.02 -4.64 -7.41
C TRP A 134 -12.77 -4.12 -8.80
N VAL A 135 -11.79 -4.64 -9.50
CA VAL A 135 -11.40 -4.19 -10.84
C VAL A 135 -11.62 -5.32 -11.82
N GLU A 136 -12.45 -5.10 -12.83
CA GLU A 136 -12.63 -6.06 -13.93
C GLU A 136 -11.59 -5.82 -15.01
N LEU A 137 -10.86 -6.84 -15.37
CA LEU A 137 -9.83 -6.81 -16.40
C LEU A 137 -10.14 -7.82 -17.52
N PRO A 138 -9.82 -7.48 -18.78
CA PRO A 138 -9.88 -8.42 -19.86
C PRO A 138 -8.77 -9.47 -19.73
N ILE A 139 -8.99 -10.66 -20.28
CA ILE A 139 -8.01 -11.77 -20.26
C ILE A 139 -6.64 -11.38 -20.86
N SER A 140 -6.61 -10.42 -21.79
CA SER A 140 -5.38 -9.88 -22.36
C SER A 140 -4.43 -9.26 -21.35
N SER A 141 -4.93 -8.80 -20.20
CA SER A 141 -4.12 -8.19 -19.13
C SER A 141 -3.27 -9.22 -18.38
N ILE A 142 -3.58 -10.52 -18.46
CA ILE A 142 -2.87 -11.56 -17.70
C ILE A 142 -1.37 -11.55 -18.01
N ALA A 143 -0.97 -11.41 -19.26
CA ALA A 143 0.43 -11.42 -19.62
C ALA A 143 1.24 -10.27 -18.97
N GLU A 144 0.62 -9.10 -18.79
CA GLU A 144 1.26 -7.97 -18.08
C GLU A 144 1.35 -8.22 -16.58
N ILE A 145 0.31 -8.82 -15.98
CA ILE A 145 0.30 -9.20 -14.56
C ILE A 145 1.38 -10.26 -14.29
N GLU A 146 1.48 -11.30 -15.13
CA GLU A 146 2.51 -12.33 -15.06
C GLU A 146 3.91 -11.70 -15.10
N LYS A 147 4.16 -10.83 -16.08
CA LYS A 147 5.42 -10.10 -16.21
C LYS A 147 5.72 -9.25 -14.99
N TYR A 148 4.72 -8.50 -14.50
CA TYR A 148 4.88 -7.64 -13.33
C TYR A 148 5.24 -8.46 -12.08
N LEU A 149 4.49 -9.52 -11.77
CA LEU A 149 4.73 -10.38 -10.61
C LEU A 149 6.11 -11.04 -10.65
N GLY A 150 6.57 -11.48 -11.84
CA GLY A 150 7.92 -12.01 -12.01
C GLY A 150 9.02 -10.96 -11.81
N GLN A 151 8.80 -9.72 -12.25
CA GLN A 151 9.77 -8.63 -12.14
C GLN A 151 9.81 -7.97 -10.76
N SER A 152 8.67 -7.88 -10.07
CA SER A 152 8.57 -7.30 -8.72
C SER A 152 9.24 -8.17 -7.66
N GLY A 153 9.53 -9.44 -7.98
CA GLY A 153 10.02 -10.42 -7.04
C GLY A 153 8.93 -11.00 -6.14
N GLY A 154 7.66 -10.81 -6.49
CA GLY A 154 6.49 -11.32 -5.77
C GLY A 154 5.71 -10.27 -4.99
N GLU A 155 4.39 -10.39 -5.01
CA GLU A 155 3.45 -9.54 -4.28
C GLU A 155 2.40 -10.40 -3.55
N PRO A 156 1.67 -9.86 -2.55
CA PRO A 156 0.61 -10.60 -1.89
C PRO A 156 -0.53 -10.95 -2.86
N ILE A 157 -0.77 -12.24 -3.07
CA ILE A 157 -1.89 -12.72 -3.90
C ILE A 157 -2.71 -13.77 -3.15
N ALA A 158 -4.02 -13.82 -3.40
CA ALA A 158 -4.94 -14.84 -2.91
C ALA A 158 -5.87 -15.33 -4.01
N ASN A 159 -6.29 -16.59 -3.90
CA ASN A 159 -7.11 -17.29 -4.89
C ASN A 159 -6.44 -17.40 -6.27
N ALA A 160 -5.13 -17.24 -6.33
CA ALA A 160 -4.29 -17.42 -7.51
C ALA A 160 -2.88 -17.86 -7.13
N LYS A 161 -2.14 -18.39 -8.10
CA LYS A 161 -0.71 -18.72 -8.02
C LYS A 161 0.00 -18.31 -9.30
N LEU A 162 1.26 -17.90 -9.18
CA LEU A 162 2.16 -17.75 -10.32
C LEU A 162 3.12 -18.94 -10.34
N GLU A 163 2.97 -19.83 -11.30
CA GLU A 163 3.83 -21.01 -11.46
C GLU A 163 4.43 -21.02 -12.86
N ASN A 164 5.75 -21.18 -12.94
CA ASN A 164 6.49 -21.15 -14.23
C ASN A 164 6.15 -19.92 -15.09
N GLY A 165 5.97 -18.76 -14.46
CA GLY A 165 5.62 -17.51 -15.13
C GLY A 165 4.17 -17.43 -15.62
N LYS A 166 3.29 -18.37 -15.20
CA LYS A 166 1.87 -18.39 -15.57
C LYS A 166 0.98 -18.16 -14.36
N LEU A 167 0.05 -17.21 -14.49
CA LEU A 167 -0.92 -16.89 -13.46
C LEU A 167 -2.11 -17.85 -13.53
N LEU A 168 -2.24 -18.66 -12.51
CA LEU A 168 -3.34 -19.62 -12.35
C LEU A 168 -4.36 -19.04 -11.37
N ILE A 169 -5.50 -18.58 -11.87
CA ILE A 169 -6.61 -18.06 -11.04
C ILE A 169 -7.58 -19.20 -10.78
N ASN A 170 -7.97 -19.42 -9.52
CA ASN A 170 -8.94 -20.45 -9.18
C ASN A 170 -10.32 -20.12 -9.81
N GLY A 171 -10.99 -21.16 -10.35
CA GLY A 171 -12.26 -20.98 -11.05
C GLY A 171 -12.14 -20.51 -12.50
N ASN A 172 -10.89 -20.36 -13.01
CA ASN A 172 -10.67 -20.06 -14.42
C ASN A 172 -11.15 -21.20 -15.31
N ASN A 173 -11.70 -20.85 -16.48
CA ASN A 173 -12.05 -21.78 -17.55
C ASN A 173 -11.61 -21.21 -18.91
N GLU A 174 -11.50 -22.09 -19.92
CA GLU A 174 -11.03 -21.72 -21.26
C GLU A 174 -11.92 -20.69 -22.01
N LYS A 175 -13.14 -20.44 -21.52
CA LYS A 175 -14.08 -19.48 -22.10
C LYS A 175 -14.05 -18.11 -21.43
N MET A 176 -13.16 -17.92 -20.44
CA MET A 176 -13.04 -16.66 -19.70
C MET A 176 -12.57 -15.54 -20.65
N THR A 177 -13.33 -14.46 -20.69
CA THR A 177 -12.97 -13.22 -21.40
C THR A 177 -12.52 -12.12 -20.47
N HIS A 178 -13.02 -12.13 -19.23
CA HIS A 178 -12.72 -11.16 -18.19
C HIS A 178 -12.60 -11.87 -16.83
N PHE A 179 -11.90 -11.23 -15.91
CA PHE A 179 -11.77 -11.67 -14.52
C PHE A 179 -11.74 -10.45 -13.59
N TRP A 180 -11.98 -10.68 -12.31
CA TRP A 180 -11.93 -9.64 -11.30
C TRP A 180 -10.65 -9.69 -10.48
N VAL A 181 -10.15 -8.51 -10.10
CA VAL A 181 -9.05 -8.34 -9.16
C VAL A 181 -9.52 -7.51 -7.98
N LEU A 182 -9.42 -8.08 -6.77
CA LEU A 182 -9.55 -7.34 -5.53
C LEU A 182 -8.21 -6.65 -5.24
N THR A 183 -8.23 -5.33 -5.11
CA THR A 183 -7.01 -4.55 -4.89
C THR A 183 -7.33 -3.25 -4.14
N SER A 184 -6.37 -2.32 -4.09
CA SER A 184 -6.59 -0.99 -3.53
C SER A 184 -6.84 0.06 -4.62
N ASP A 185 -7.51 1.14 -4.25
CA ASP A 185 -7.66 2.33 -5.09
C ASP A 185 -6.32 2.92 -5.52
N TYR A 186 -5.31 2.89 -4.64
CA TYR A 186 -3.94 3.29 -4.96
C TYR A 186 -3.37 2.48 -6.12
N LEU A 187 -3.48 1.15 -6.07
CA LEU A 187 -2.96 0.26 -7.12
C LEU A 187 -3.76 0.37 -8.42
N MET A 188 -5.10 0.43 -8.31
CA MET A 188 -5.98 0.63 -9.46
C MET A 188 -5.64 1.90 -10.24
N ASN A 189 -5.14 2.93 -9.57
CA ASN A 189 -4.71 4.20 -10.18
C ASN A 189 -3.23 4.21 -10.59
N GLY A 190 -2.61 3.04 -10.76
CA GLY A 190 -1.24 2.87 -11.28
C GLY A 190 -0.15 2.95 -10.21
N GLY A 191 -0.51 2.88 -8.92
CA GLY A 191 0.45 2.74 -7.83
C GLY A 191 1.39 1.55 -8.07
N ASP A 192 2.63 1.66 -7.57
CA ASP A 192 3.70 0.66 -7.72
C ASP A 192 3.93 0.19 -9.16
N LYS A 193 3.60 1.03 -10.15
CA LYS A 193 3.74 0.75 -11.60
C LYS A 193 2.85 -0.39 -12.08
N MET A 194 1.72 -0.65 -11.44
CA MET A 194 0.73 -1.64 -11.88
C MET A 194 -0.14 -1.08 -13.02
N SER A 195 0.49 -0.72 -14.14
CA SER A 195 -0.14 -0.08 -15.31
C SER A 195 -1.21 -0.95 -15.99
N PHE A 196 -1.19 -2.27 -15.80
CA PHE A 196 -2.20 -3.17 -16.35
C PHE A 196 -3.62 -2.85 -15.85
N PHE A 197 -3.78 -2.15 -14.73
CA PHE A 197 -5.07 -1.66 -14.27
C PHE A 197 -5.67 -0.54 -15.15
N GLU A 198 -4.89 0.07 -16.02
CA GLU A 198 -5.41 1.03 -17.01
C GLU A 198 -6.33 0.35 -18.04
N GLN A 199 -6.16 -0.97 -18.27
CA GLN A 199 -6.99 -1.77 -19.17
C GLN A 199 -8.35 -2.16 -18.58
N ARG A 200 -8.69 -1.68 -17.36
CA ARG A 200 -9.95 -2.04 -16.69
C ARG A 200 -11.18 -1.70 -17.52
N THR A 201 -12.11 -2.64 -17.57
CA THR A 201 -13.41 -2.48 -18.21
C THR A 201 -14.47 -2.01 -17.24
N ASN A 202 -14.29 -2.32 -15.93
CA ASN A 202 -15.19 -1.93 -14.87
C ASN A 202 -14.44 -1.78 -13.54
N ALA A 203 -14.99 -1.00 -12.60
CA ALA A 203 -14.48 -0.89 -11.23
C ALA A 203 -15.62 -0.63 -10.25
N ILE A 204 -15.63 -1.35 -9.13
CA ILE A 204 -16.61 -1.20 -8.05
C ILE A 204 -15.87 -0.79 -6.79
N MET A 205 -16.21 0.37 -6.25
CA MET A 205 -15.67 0.91 -5.00
C MET A 205 -16.76 0.90 -3.93
N ASN A 206 -16.52 0.21 -2.83
CA ASN A 206 -17.48 0.16 -1.71
C ASN A 206 -17.11 1.08 -0.54
N GLY A 207 -16.00 1.82 -0.66
CA GLY A 207 -15.52 2.77 0.35
C GLY A 207 -14.93 2.12 1.61
N LYS A 208 -14.83 0.77 1.68
CA LYS A 208 -14.23 0.08 2.82
C LYS A 208 -12.70 0.21 2.77
N LEU A 209 -12.09 0.66 3.87
CA LEU A 209 -10.63 0.69 3.99
C LEU A 209 -10.06 -0.72 4.10
N LEU A 210 -8.88 -0.96 3.48
CA LEU A 210 -8.14 -2.22 3.64
C LEU A 210 -7.87 -2.51 5.12
N ARG A 211 -7.45 -1.49 5.88
CA ARG A 211 -7.20 -1.62 7.32
C ARG A 211 -8.42 -2.11 8.08
N ASN A 212 -9.59 -1.59 7.77
CA ASN A 212 -10.83 -2.01 8.44
C ASN A 212 -11.18 -3.48 8.11
N ALA A 213 -10.95 -3.91 6.87
CA ALA A 213 -11.12 -5.32 6.50
C ALA A 213 -10.13 -6.22 7.25
N PHE A 214 -8.87 -5.83 7.44
CA PHE A 214 -7.92 -6.57 8.26
C PHE A 214 -8.38 -6.67 9.72
N ILE A 215 -8.85 -5.56 10.32
CA ILE A 215 -9.38 -5.55 11.69
C ILE A 215 -10.56 -6.51 11.83
N GLU A 216 -11.48 -6.49 10.87
CA GLU A 216 -12.64 -7.41 10.85
C GLU A 216 -12.19 -8.86 10.74
N GLU A 217 -11.19 -9.18 9.89
CA GLU A 217 -10.70 -10.54 9.73
C GLU A 217 -9.94 -11.04 10.97
N VAL A 218 -9.12 -10.21 11.61
CA VAL A 218 -8.50 -10.56 12.90
C VAL A 218 -9.56 -10.93 13.94
N LYS A 219 -10.61 -10.10 14.08
CA LYS A 219 -11.71 -10.36 15.01
C LYS A 219 -12.51 -11.61 14.64
N SER A 220 -12.71 -11.86 13.35
CA SER A 220 -13.47 -13.02 12.85
C SER A 220 -12.72 -14.34 13.03
N GLN A 221 -11.39 -14.32 12.92
CA GLN A 221 -10.55 -15.51 13.06
C GLN A 221 -10.24 -15.85 14.52
N ASP A 222 -10.32 -14.86 15.44
CA ASP A 222 -9.86 -14.93 16.83
C ASP A 222 -8.37 -15.31 16.95
N THR A 223 -7.94 -16.38 16.28
CA THR A 223 -6.54 -16.77 16.09
C THR A 223 -6.20 -16.72 14.61
N LEU A 224 -5.16 -15.97 14.24
CA LEU A 224 -4.75 -15.80 12.86
C LEU A 224 -4.35 -17.13 12.21
N ILE A 225 -4.82 -17.37 10.99
CA ILE A 225 -4.51 -18.56 10.21
C ILE A 225 -3.15 -18.38 9.56
N PHE A 226 -2.16 -19.16 10.01
CA PHE A 226 -0.81 -19.14 9.48
C PHE A 226 -0.69 -19.96 8.20
N ASN A 227 -0.15 -19.37 7.13
CA ASN A 227 0.02 -20.02 5.83
C ASN A 227 1.30 -19.53 5.15
N GLU A 228 2.26 -20.43 4.96
CA GLU A 228 3.55 -20.20 4.28
C GLU A 228 3.55 -20.77 2.84
N GLU A 229 2.39 -20.99 2.26
CA GLU A 229 2.32 -21.51 0.90
C GLU A 229 3.11 -20.61 -0.07
N LEU A 230 3.99 -21.22 -0.87
CA LEU A 230 4.72 -20.51 -1.92
C LEU A 230 3.79 -20.32 -3.12
N ARG A 231 3.18 -19.14 -3.22
CA ARG A 231 2.20 -18.79 -4.27
C ARG A 231 2.85 -18.23 -5.53
N ILE A 232 4.08 -17.78 -5.45
CA ILE A 232 4.86 -17.25 -6.57
C ILE A 232 6.17 -18.04 -6.65
N LYS A 233 6.34 -18.76 -7.79
CA LYS A 233 7.49 -19.65 -8.06
C LYS A 233 8.12 -19.33 -9.39
#